data_e08eaf633ff3625f580cadc3a3fefbe7
#
_entry.id   e08eaf633ff3625f580cadc3a3fefbe7
#
_cell.length_a   1.000
_cell.length_b   1.000
_cell.length_c   1.000
_cell.angle_alpha   90.00
_cell.angle_beta   90.00
_cell.angle_gamma   90.00
#
_symmetry.space_group_name_H-M   'P 1'
#
loop_
_entity.id
_entity.type
_entity.pdbx_description
1 polymer ?
#
loop_
_entity_poly.entity_id
_entity_poly.type
_entity_poly.pdbx_seq_one_letter_code
_entity_poly.pdbx_strand_id
1 'polypeptide(L)'
;LDTSRGLGDVYKRQSLVILIHSIIVNPLVWFFLRVLTGISMVCIYTVAESWLNDRSSNKNRGSVLSIYMVILYGTMGIGMFLLNFSSPLNFQPFILVSVITSVALIPILLTKKKPPTFKRIKVMTLKDLYESSPFGMVSSFFYGTIQAALFTLLAVYATSMNFTILEISIVTFLLAISG
;
A
#
# COMPACT_ATOMS: atom_id res chain seq x y z
N LEU A 1 -22.03 -9.30 -4.01
CA LEU A 1 -20.66 -9.36 -4.55
C LEU A 1 -19.81 -10.14 -3.56
N ASP A 2 -19.22 -11.23 -4.01
CA ASP A 2 -18.33 -12.05 -3.19
C ASP A 2 -17.04 -11.25 -2.95
N THR A 3 -16.85 -10.80 -1.71
CA THR A 3 -15.74 -9.91 -1.33
C THR A 3 -14.37 -10.55 -1.57
N SER A 4 -14.28 -11.88 -1.50
CA SER A 4 -13.06 -12.62 -1.78
C SER A 4 -12.69 -12.56 -3.26
N ARG A 5 -13.67 -12.67 -4.15
CA ARG A 5 -13.49 -12.49 -5.60
C ARG A 5 -13.11 -11.05 -5.94
N GLY A 6 -13.79 -10.07 -5.33
CA GLY A 6 -13.49 -8.66 -5.53
C GLY A 6 -12.06 -8.29 -5.11
N LEU A 7 -11.59 -8.80 -3.96
CA LEU A 7 -10.21 -8.58 -3.52
C LEU A 7 -9.21 -9.24 -4.46
N GLY A 8 -9.50 -10.48 -4.90
CA GLY A 8 -8.69 -11.18 -5.89
C GLY A 8 -8.55 -10.40 -7.20
N ASP A 9 -9.62 -9.78 -7.68
CA ASP A 9 -9.60 -8.97 -8.90
C ASP A 9 -8.77 -7.69 -8.72
N VAL A 10 -8.77 -7.08 -7.52
CA VAL A 10 -7.91 -5.91 -7.22
C VAL A 10 -6.44 -6.29 -7.27
N TYR A 11 -6.02 -7.40 -6.64
CA TYR A 11 -4.63 -7.87 -6.68
C TYR A 11 -4.17 -8.23 -8.11
N LYS A 12 -5.03 -8.89 -8.92
CA LYS A 12 -4.72 -9.18 -10.31
C LYS A 12 -4.50 -7.91 -11.13
N ARG A 13 -5.39 -6.93 -11.00
CA ARG A 13 -5.25 -5.64 -11.68
C ARG A 13 -3.98 -4.92 -11.25
N GLN A 14 -3.65 -4.94 -9.97
CA GLN A 14 -2.43 -4.33 -9.46
C GLN A 14 -1.17 -4.98 -10.02
N SER A 15 -1.11 -6.32 -10.07
CA SER A 15 0.01 -7.04 -10.69
C SER A 15 0.18 -6.67 -12.16
N LEU A 16 -0.92 -6.59 -12.94
CA LEU A 16 -0.89 -6.15 -14.33
C LEU A 16 -0.42 -4.70 -14.47
N VAL A 17 -0.93 -3.79 -13.64
CA VAL A 17 -0.54 -2.37 -13.67
C VAL A 17 0.95 -2.21 -13.41
N ILE A 18 1.53 -2.99 -12.48
CA ILE A 18 2.97 -2.98 -12.20
C ILE A 18 3.77 -3.44 -13.43
N LEU A 19 3.33 -4.49 -14.13
CA LEU A 19 4.00 -4.94 -15.36
C LEU A 19 3.92 -3.90 -16.47
N ILE A 20 2.79 -3.21 -16.63
CA ILE A 20 2.63 -2.16 -17.64
C ILE A 20 3.63 -1.02 -17.42
N HIS A 21 3.99 -0.68 -16.17
CA HIS A 21 5.03 0.32 -15.88
C HIS A 21 6.39 -0.06 -16.50
N SER A 22 6.73 -1.34 -16.59
CA SER A 22 8.00 -1.78 -17.18
C SER A 22 7.99 -1.76 -18.71
N ILE A 23 6.81 -1.88 -19.33
CA ILE A 23 6.67 -1.96 -20.79
C ILE A 23 6.54 -0.56 -21.40
N ILE A 24 5.77 0.32 -20.76
CA ILE A 24 5.48 1.65 -21.28
C ILE A 24 6.19 2.70 -20.43
N VAL A 25 7.34 3.14 -20.89
CA VAL A 25 8.13 4.20 -20.23
C VAL A 25 7.66 5.56 -20.75
N ASN A 26 6.55 6.05 -20.22
CA ASN A 26 5.99 7.36 -20.56
C ASN A 26 5.45 8.04 -19.29
N PRO A 27 5.86 9.29 -18.97
CA PRO A 27 5.46 9.98 -17.74
C PRO A 27 3.96 10.13 -17.57
N LEU A 28 3.21 10.42 -18.64
CA LEU A 28 1.74 10.56 -18.57
C LEU A 28 1.07 9.21 -18.26
N VAL A 29 1.52 8.14 -18.94
CA VAL A 29 1.02 6.79 -18.66
C VAL A 29 1.33 6.40 -17.22
N TRP A 30 2.54 6.66 -16.76
CA TRP A 30 2.94 6.38 -15.37
C TRP A 30 2.10 7.15 -14.37
N PHE A 31 1.75 8.40 -14.65
CA PHE A 31 0.84 9.17 -13.79
C PHE A 31 -0.50 8.45 -13.60
N PHE A 32 -1.17 8.04 -14.68
CA PHE A 32 -2.44 7.34 -14.60
C PHE A 32 -2.32 5.96 -13.93
N LEU A 33 -1.26 5.22 -14.23
CA LEU A 33 -0.99 3.93 -13.59
C LEU A 33 -0.73 4.09 -12.06
N ARG A 34 -0.07 5.16 -11.63
CA ARG A 34 0.13 5.47 -10.21
C ARG A 34 -1.17 5.83 -9.49
N VAL A 35 -2.03 6.60 -10.12
CA VAL A 35 -3.37 6.88 -9.58
C VAL A 35 -4.16 5.58 -9.41
N LEU A 36 -4.15 4.71 -10.41
CA LEU A 36 -4.84 3.42 -10.35
C LEU A 36 -4.27 2.49 -9.26
N THR A 37 -2.95 2.45 -9.13
CA THR A 37 -2.26 1.71 -8.06
C THR A 37 -2.65 2.25 -6.68
N GLY A 38 -2.67 3.57 -6.50
CA GLY A 38 -3.07 4.21 -5.25
C GLY A 38 -4.50 3.86 -4.85
N ILE A 39 -5.45 3.93 -5.77
CA ILE A 39 -6.85 3.53 -5.53
C ILE A 39 -6.91 2.05 -5.12
N SER A 40 -6.18 1.18 -5.81
CA SER A 40 -6.15 -0.26 -5.51
C SER A 40 -5.60 -0.53 -4.10
N MET A 41 -4.53 0.17 -3.69
CA MET A 41 -3.94 0.06 -2.35
C MET A 41 -4.93 0.50 -1.26
N VAL A 42 -5.58 1.65 -1.44
CA VAL A 42 -6.60 2.13 -0.48
C VAL A 42 -7.72 1.11 -0.33
N CYS A 43 -8.20 0.51 -1.41
CA CYS A 43 -9.21 -0.55 -1.35
C CYS A 43 -8.72 -1.76 -0.53
N ILE A 44 -7.48 -2.22 -0.76
CA ILE A 44 -6.89 -3.36 -0.04
C ILE A 44 -6.81 -3.06 1.47
N TYR A 45 -6.25 -1.91 1.84
CA TYR A 45 -6.10 -1.51 3.25
C TYR A 45 -7.46 -1.37 3.93
N THR A 46 -8.42 -0.71 3.30
CA THR A 46 -9.78 -0.54 3.85
C THR A 46 -10.47 -1.89 4.10
N VAL A 47 -10.33 -2.84 3.18
CA VAL A 47 -10.91 -4.18 3.36
C VAL A 47 -10.19 -4.94 4.47
N ALA A 48 -8.85 -4.89 4.53
CA ALA A 48 -8.06 -5.57 5.55
C ALA A 48 -8.40 -5.03 6.95
N GLU A 49 -8.40 -3.71 7.12
CA GLU A 49 -8.73 -3.05 8.39
C GLU A 49 -10.17 -3.30 8.82
N SER A 50 -11.12 -3.24 7.88
CA SER A 50 -12.52 -3.56 8.15
C SER A 50 -12.68 -4.99 8.62
N TRP A 51 -11.95 -5.93 8.01
CA TRP A 51 -12.00 -7.35 8.40
C TRP A 51 -11.37 -7.59 9.77
N LEU A 52 -10.25 -6.96 10.07
CA LEU A 52 -9.62 -7.02 11.40
C LEU A 52 -10.53 -6.42 12.47
N ASN A 53 -11.16 -5.30 12.19
CA ASN A 53 -12.12 -4.66 13.09
C ASN A 53 -13.36 -5.54 13.37
N ASP A 54 -13.93 -6.16 12.34
CA ASP A 54 -15.12 -7.03 12.45
C ASP A 54 -14.82 -8.30 13.26
N ARG A 55 -13.58 -8.81 13.18
CA ARG A 55 -13.13 -10.02 13.90
C ARG A 55 -12.56 -9.75 15.28
N SER A 56 -12.36 -8.51 15.64
CA SER A 56 -11.80 -8.09 16.92
C SER A 56 -12.93 -7.77 17.92
N SER A 57 -12.74 -8.19 19.17
CA SER A 57 -13.57 -7.72 20.28
C SER A 57 -13.12 -6.32 20.71
N ASN A 58 -14.00 -5.58 21.41
CA ASN A 58 -13.63 -4.26 21.95
C ASN A 58 -12.41 -4.32 22.88
N LYS A 59 -12.16 -5.47 23.51
CA LYS A 59 -11.04 -5.67 24.44
C LYS A 59 -9.69 -5.85 23.73
N ASN A 60 -9.65 -6.46 22.56
CA ASN A 60 -8.39 -6.80 21.86
C ASN A 60 -8.19 -6.05 20.55
N ARG A 61 -9.13 -5.19 20.14
CA ARG A 61 -9.06 -4.43 18.88
C ARG A 61 -7.79 -3.62 18.76
N GLY A 62 -7.39 -2.92 19.84
CA GLY A 62 -6.16 -2.12 19.84
C GLY A 62 -4.92 -2.97 19.56
N SER A 63 -4.76 -4.11 20.25
CA SER A 63 -3.63 -5.02 20.03
C SER A 63 -3.60 -5.60 18.61
N VAL A 64 -4.75 -5.99 18.07
CA VAL A 64 -4.84 -6.53 16.70
C VAL A 64 -4.42 -5.49 15.68
N LEU A 65 -4.90 -4.26 15.81
CA LEU A 65 -4.53 -3.16 14.92
C LEU A 65 -3.06 -2.77 15.07
N SER A 66 -2.52 -2.75 16.29
CA SER A 66 -1.09 -2.48 16.51
C SER A 66 -0.20 -3.52 15.83
N ILE A 67 -0.52 -4.82 15.97
CA ILE A 67 0.22 -5.89 15.28
C ILE A 67 0.11 -5.71 13.76
N TYR A 68 -1.07 -5.39 13.25
CA TYR A 68 -1.25 -5.11 11.82
C TYR A 68 -0.36 -3.96 11.33
N MET A 69 -0.29 -2.86 12.08
CA MET A 69 0.57 -1.71 11.73
C MET A 69 2.06 -2.08 11.76
N VAL A 70 2.51 -2.85 12.77
CA VAL A 70 3.90 -3.34 12.83
C VAL A 70 4.23 -4.21 11.61
N ILE A 71 3.33 -5.11 11.21
CA ILE A 71 3.52 -5.93 10.01
C ILE A 71 3.56 -5.04 8.76
N LEU A 72 2.64 -4.07 8.64
CA LEU A 72 2.53 -3.20 7.48
C LEU A 72 3.80 -2.35 7.29
N TYR A 73 4.22 -1.62 8.30
CA TYR A 73 5.41 -0.78 8.24
C TYR A 73 6.70 -1.60 8.17
N GLY A 74 6.77 -2.71 8.91
CA GLY A 74 7.92 -3.61 8.87
C GLY A 74 8.12 -4.23 7.48
N THR A 75 7.07 -4.72 6.85
CA THR A 75 7.15 -5.28 5.49
C THR A 75 7.39 -4.20 4.44
N MET A 76 6.84 -3.00 4.62
CA MET A 76 7.15 -1.85 3.76
C MET A 76 8.64 -1.52 3.80
N GLY A 77 9.22 -1.45 5.01
CA GLY A 77 10.66 -1.22 5.17
C GLY A 77 11.50 -2.33 4.56
N ILE A 78 11.19 -3.61 4.84
CA ILE A 78 11.89 -4.76 4.25
C ILE A 78 11.80 -4.74 2.72
N GLY A 79 10.66 -4.31 2.17
CA GLY A 79 10.46 -4.19 0.74
C GLY A 79 11.49 -3.28 0.03
N MET A 80 12.05 -2.28 0.74
CA MET A 80 13.09 -1.40 0.18
C MET A 80 14.38 -2.14 -0.17
N PHE A 81 14.70 -3.22 0.56
CA PHE A 81 15.87 -4.03 0.26
C PHE A 81 15.75 -4.87 -1.02
N LEU A 82 14.54 -5.05 -1.55
CA LEU A 82 14.34 -5.74 -2.83
C LEU A 82 15.02 -5.03 -4.00
N LEU A 83 15.26 -3.72 -3.89
CA LEU A 83 15.99 -2.94 -4.88
C LEU A 83 17.46 -3.37 -5.03
N ASN A 84 18.02 -4.06 -4.02
CA ASN A 84 19.41 -4.53 -4.06
C ASN A 84 19.56 -5.83 -4.88
N PHE A 85 18.47 -6.53 -5.20
CA PHE A 85 18.53 -7.77 -5.99
C PHE A 85 18.60 -7.53 -7.50
N SER A 86 18.33 -6.31 -7.97
CA SER A 86 18.41 -5.99 -9.40
C SER A 86 18.57 -4.48 -9.61
N SER A 87 19.19 -4.11 -10.75
CA SER A 87 19.33 -2.68 -11.09
C SER A 87 17.95 -2.01 -11.26
N PRO A 88 17.71 -0.86 -10.61
CA PRO A 88 16.48 -0.10 -10.76
C PRO A 88 16.21 0.39 -12.19
N LEU A 89 17.22 0.41 -13.04
CA LEU A 89 17.11 0.80 -14.46
C LEU A 89 16.55 -0.30 -15.35
N ASN A 90 16.45 -1.52 -14.84
CA ASN A 90 15.97 -2.68 -15.57
C ASN A 90 14.48 -2.95 -15.27
N PHE A 91 13.86 -3.81 -16.07
CA PHE A 91 12.47 -4.27 -15.85
C PHE A 91 12.33 -5.31 -14.72
N GLN A 92 13.43 -5.90 -14.27
CA GLN A 92 13.46 -6.97 -13.26
C GLN A 92 12.76 -6.60 -11.94
N PRO A 93 12.93 -5.39 -11.34
CA PRO A 93 12.21 -5.02 -10.12
C PRO A 93 10.68 -5.06 -10.29
N PHE A 94 10.19 -4.65 -11.46
CA PHE A 94 8.75 -4.66 -11.76
C PHE A 94 8.20 -6.09 -11.84
N ILE A 95 8.94 -7.01 -12.45
CA ILE A 95 8.58 -8.43 -12.48
C ILE A 95 8.56 -9.00 -11.05
N LEU A 96 9.61 -8.74 -10.26
CA LEU A 96 9.71 -9.22 -8.88
C LEU A 96 8.50 -8.77 -8.05
N VAL A 97 8.15 -7.49 -8.09
CA VAL A 97 7.01 -6.94 -7.36
C VAL A 97 5.70 -7.52 -7.88
N SER A 98 5.54 -7.70 -9.19
CA SER A 98 4.35 -8.31 -9.79
C SER A 98 4.17 -9.76 -9.34
N VAL A 99 5.25 -10.55 -9.29
CA VAL A 99 5.23 -11.94 -8.80
C VAL A 99 4.86 -11.98 -7.33
N ILE A 100 5.49 -11.17 -6.48
CA ILE A 100 5.17 -11.10 -5.04
C ILE A 100 3.70 -10.72 -4.84
N THR A 101 3.19 -9.74 -5.58
CA THR A 101 1.78 -9.34 -5.53
C THR A 101 0.85 -10.48 -5.95
N SER A 102 1.23 -11.25 -6.95
CA SER A 102 0.45 -12.42 -7.40
C SER A 102 0.48 -13.56 -6.38
N VAL A 103 1.62 -13.80 -5.74
CA VAL A 103 1.77 -14.81 -4.67
C VAL A 103 0.94 -14.42 -3.44
N ALA A 104 0.86 -13.14 -3.10
CA ALA A 104 0.03 -12.63 -2.00
C ALA A 104 -1.47 -12.96 -2.19
N LEU A 105 -1.90 -13.26 -3.40
CA LEU A 105 -3.26 -13.70 -3.70
C LEU A 105 -3.55 -15.13 -3.19
N ILE A 106 -2.55 -16.00 -3.13
CA ILE A 106 -2.71 -17.42 -2.79
C ILE A 106 -3.39 -17.63 -1.43
N PRO A 107 -2.92 -17.03 -0.31
CA PRO A 107 -3.57 -17.21 0.97
C PRO A 107 -4.99 -16.65 1.01
N ILE A 108 -5.28 -15.61 0.24
CA ILE A 108 -6.61 -15.03 0.13
C ILE A 108 -7.58 -16.01 -0.55
N LEU A 109 -7.14 -16.64 -1.66
CA LEU A 109 -7.94 -17.62 -2.39
C LEU A 109 -8.14 -18.94 -1.61
N LEU A 110 -7.17 -19.32 -0.79
CA LEU A 110 -7.24 -20.51 0.06
C LEU A 110 -8.07 -20.31 1.32
N THR A 111 -8.39 -19.07 1.68
CA THR A 111 -9.18 -18.77 2.88
C THR A 111 -10.62 -19.21 2.71
N LYS A 112 -11.04 -20.23 3.46
CA LYS A 112 -12.44 -20.73 3.50
C LYS A 112 -13.36 -19.90 4.40
N LYS A 113 -12.85 -18.89 5.10
CA LYS A 113 -13.64 -18.06 6.01
C LYS A 113 -14.49 -17.09 5.21
N LYS A 114 -15.76 -16.97 5.61
CA LYS A 114 -16.69 -16.03 4.99
C LYS A 114 -16.12 -14.61 5.07
N PRO A 115 -16.15 -13.87 3.95
CA PRO A 115 -15.74 -12.47 3.94
C PRO A 115 -16.63 -11.66 4.90
N PRO A 116 -16.14 -10.50 5.38
CA PRO A 116 -16.96 -9.63 6.23
C PRO A 116 -18.23 -9.24 5.49
N THR A 117 -19.36 -9.34 6.18
CA THR A 117 -20.62 -8.84 5.64
C THR A 117 -20.62 -7.34 5.85
N PHE A 118 -20.32 -6.59 4.81
CA PHE A 118 -20.49 -5.15 4.85
C PHE A 118 -22.00 -4.85 5.02
N LYS A 119 -22.42 -4.42 6.20
CA LYS A 119 -23.71 -3.72 6.34
C LYS A 119 -23.64 -2.56 5.35
N ARG A 120 -24.73 -2.29 4.64
CA ARG A 120 -24.81 -1.12 3.75
C ARG A 120 -24.43 0.13 4.55
N ILE A 121 -23.17 0.54 4.41
CA ILE A 121 -22.67 1.76 5.04
C ILE A 121 -23.28 2.90 4.23
N LYS A 122 -23.91 3.85 4.91
CA LYS A 122 -24.33 5.11 4.27
C LYS A 122 -23.06 5.70 3.63
N VAL A 123 -23.07 5.87 2.32
CA VAL A 123 -21.93 6.50 1.62
C VAL A 123 -21.83 7.92 2.15
N MET A 124 -20.75 8.21 2.88
CA MET A 124 -20.45 9.56 3.34
C MET A 124 -19.85 10.35 2.20
N THR A 125 -20.35 11.55 1.99
CA THR A 125 -19.72 12.50 1.07
C THR A 125 -18.50 13.15 1.74
N LEU A 126 -17.61 13.76 0.94
CA LEU A 126 -16.48 14.52 1.51
C LEU A 126 -16.94 15.63 2.46
N LYS A 127 -18.11 16.22 2.19
CA LYS A 127 -18.72 17.23 3.03
C LYS A 127 -19.14 16.64 4.38
N ASP A 128 -19.83 15.49 4.37
CA ASP A 128 -20.26 14.81 5.61
C ASP A 128 -19.04 14.41 6.46
N LEU A 129 -17.94 13.98 5.81
CA LEU A 129 -16.70 13.63 6.48
C LEU A 129 -16.04 14.86 7.13
N TYR A 130 -15.99 15.98 6.41
CA TYR A 130 -15.45 17.23 6.96
C TYR A 130 -16.29 17.75 8.12
N GLU A 131 -17.62 17.73 8.00
CA GLU A 131 -18.53 18.14 9.10
C GLU A 131 -18.41 17.22 10.33
N SER A 132 -18.18 15.92 10.12
CA SER A 132 -17.99 14.95 11.21
C SER A 132 -16.66 15.09 11.94
N SER A 133 -15.57 15.29 11.21
CA SER A 133 -14.20 15.38 11.75
C SER A 133 -13.30 16.26 10.88
N PRO A 134 -13.43 17.60 10.96
CA PRO A 134 -12.63 18.52 10.14
C PRO A 134 -11.14 18.39 10.45
N PHE A 135 -10.76 18.30 11.71
CA PHE A 135 -9.36 18.10 12.11
C PHE A 135 -8.79 16.78 11.59
N GLY A 136 -9.53 15.68 11.72
CA GLY A 136 -9.10 14.37 11.23
C GLY A 136 -8.86 14.37 9.72
N MET A 137 -9.75 14.98 8.95
CA MET A 137 -9.62 15.05 7.49
C MET A 137 -8.43 15.90 7.05
N VAL A 138 -8.27 17.09 7.63
CA VAL A 138 -7.17 18.02 7.30
C VAL A 138 -5.82 17.44 7.73
N SER A 139 -5.72 16.89 8.94
CA SER A 139 -4.46 16.28 9.42
C SER A 139 -4.05 15.06 8.60
N SER A 140 -4.99 14.21 8.21
CA SER A 140 -4.70 13.06 7.34
C SER A 140 -4.20 13.48 5.96
N PHE A 141 -4.77 14.55 5.39
CA PHE A 141 -4.30 15.09 4.11
C PHE A 141 -2.86 15.59 4.19
N PHE A 142 -2.54 16.41 5.20
CA PHE A 142 -1.19 16.93 5.39
C PHE A 142 -0.20 15.81 5.74
N TYR A 143 -0.57 14.87 6.60
CA TYR A 143 0.26 13.73 6.94
C TYR A 143 0.62 12.91 5.69
N GLY A 144 -0.37 12.56 4.87
CA GLY A 144 -0.14 11.83 3.61
C GLY A 144 0.76 12.59 2.64
N THR A 145 0.58 13.91 2.54
CA THR A 145 1.43 14.77 1.69
C THR A 145 2.88 14.79 2.19
N ILE A 146 3.10 14.96 3.50
CA ILE A 146 4.44 14.96 4.11
C ILE A 146 5.11 13.60 3.90
N GLN A 147 4.41 12.50 4.17
CA GLN A 147 4.95 11.16 3.98
C GLN A 147 5.35 10.88 2.53
N ALA A 148 4.47 11.22 1.58
CA ALA A 148 4.78 11.06 0.15
C ALA A 148 6.01 11.88 -0.26
N ALA A 149 6.12 13.13 0.20
CA ALA A 149 7.26 14.00 -0.05
C ALA A 149 8.56 13.41 0.55
N LEU A 150 8.52 12.99 1.82
CA LEU A 150 9.69 12.42 2.50
C LEU A 150 10.21 11.17 1.78
N PHE A 151 9.34 10.19 1.49
CA PHE A 151 9.77 8.97 0.81
C PHE A 151 10.33 9.23 -0.59
N THR A 152 9.73 10.16 -1.33
CA THR A 152 10.15 10.45 -2.70
C THR A 152 11.42 11.31 -2.72
N LEU A 153 11.43 12.42 -1.99
CA LEU A 153 12.54 13.37 -2.02
C LEU A 153 13.79 12.80 -1.36
N LEU A 154 13.64 12.00 -0.29
CA LEU A 154 14.77 11.38 0.39
C LEU A 154 15.53 10.44 -0.55
N ALA A 155 14.81 9.59 -1.29
CA ALA A 155 15.44 8.68 -2.25
C ALA A 155 16.13 9.44 -3.39
N VAL A 156 15.50 10.48 -3.95
CA VAL A 156 16.10 11.33 -5.00
C VAL A 156 17.32 12.07 -4.49
N TYR A 157 17.23 12.67 -3.29
CA TYR A 157 18.35 13.39 -2.67
C TYR A 157 19.54 12.47 -2.39
N ALA A 158 19.30 11.30 -1.78
CA ALA A 158 20.34 10.33 -1.51
C ALA A 158 21.04 9.85 -2.80
N THR A 159 20.26 9.64 -3.87
CA THR A 159 20.83 9.32 -5.19
C THR A 159 21.70 10.46 -5.72
N SER A 160 21.28 11.72 -5.58
CA SER A 160 22.07 12.88 -6.01
C SER A 160 23.38 13.05 -5.22
N MET A 161 23.43 12.54 -3.98
CA MET A 161 24.62 12.50 -3.13
C MET A 161 25.50 11.26 -3.36
N ASN A 162 25.22 10.47 -4.43
CA ASN A 162 25.92 9.25 -4.77
C ASN A 162 25.84 8.14 -3.70
N PHE A 163 24.77 8.09 -2.92
CA PHE A 163 24.56 6.98 -2.01
C PHE A 163 24.34 5.68 -2.81
N THR A 164 24.87 4.59 -2.30
CA THR A 164 24.62 3.26 -2.85
C THR A 164 23.16 2.85 -2.66
N ILE A 165 22.68 1.90 -3.47
CA ILE A 165 21.33 1.36 -3.36
C ILE A 165 21.08 0.80 -1.94
N LEU A 166 22.10 0.18 -1.34
CA LEU A 166 21.99 -0.36 0.02
C LEU A 166 21.81 0.77 1.05
N GLU A 167 22.56 1.85 0.96
CA GLU A 167 22.42 3.00 1.88
C GLU A 167 21.05 3.66 1.73
N ILE A 168 20.56 3.83 0.50
CA ILE A 168 19.21 4.33 0.23
C ILE A 168 18.15 3.39 0.85
N SER A 169 18.32 2.07 0.71
CA SER A 169 17.42 1.09 1.29
C SER A 169 17.40 1.15 2.83
N ILE A 170 18.56 1.33 3.46
CA ILE A 170 18.66 1.45 4.92
C ILE A 170 17.95 2.74 5.40
N VAL A 171 18.22 3.87 4.77
CA VAL A 171 17.63 5.15 5.18
C VAL A 171 16.11 5.14 5.00
N THR A 172 15.61 4.61 3.88
CA THR A 172 14.16 4.49 3.63
C THR A 172 13.50 3.43 4.53
N PHE A 173 14.22 2.35 4.89
CA PHE A 173 13.77 1.40 5.91
C PHE A 173 13.59 2.08 7.27
N LEU A 174 14.59 2.84 7.73
CA LEU A 174 14.51 3.58 9.00
C LEU A 174 13.36 4.59 8.99
N LEU A 175 13.14 5.27 7.86
CA LEU A 175 11.98 6.16 7.71
C LEU A 175 10.66 5.40 7.82
N ALA A 176 10.54 4.22 7.22
CA ALA A 176 9.32 3.42 7.27
C ALA A 176 8.97 2.94 8.68
N ILE A 177 9.95 2.56 9.49
CA ILE A 177 9.71 2.05 10.87
C ILE A 177 9.60 3.16 11.92
N SER A 178 9.97 4.39 11.59
CA SER A 178 9.86 5.56 12.50
C SER A 178 8.51 6.26 12.44
N GLY A 179 7.67 5.98 11.45
CA GLY A 179 6.33 6.53 11.25
C GLY A 179 5.26 5.67 11.85
#